data_1c3c744e332621857784716107f5fc90
#
_entry.id   1c3c744e332621857784716107f5fc90
#
_cell.length_a   1.000
_cell.length_b   1.000
_cell.length_c   1.000
_cell.angle_alpha   90.00
_cell.angle_beta   90.00
_cell.angle_gamma   90.00
#
_symmetry.space_group_name_H-M   'P 1'
#
loop_
_entity.id
_entity.type
_entity.pdbx_description
1 polymer ?
#
loop_
_entity_poly.entity_id
_entity_poly.type
_entity_poly.pdbx_seq_one_letter_code
_entity_poly.pdbx_strand_id
1 'polypeptide(L)'
;METYGIETLGIVNPTAVYRNLTPAQLTEHALRRGEGTLSNKGALVVKTGKYTGRSANDKFIVDSQGVHDDIAWGKVNKPISQERFDALYEKVVAYLQNREVFLFDGFAGADPKYTKSFRIVNELASQNLFIRNLLRRPNAEQLESFAPDYTIIAAPGFKCVPQRDGTHSEAAILLDYEKHIAIICGTQYAGEIKKTVFSIMNYILPKQGVFPMHCSANIGKDGDSAVFFGLSGTGKTTLSADPNRKLIGDDEHGWADDSVFNFE
;
A
#
# COMPACT_ATOMS: atom_id res chain seq x y z
N MET A 1 11.86 18.06 16.73
CA MET A 1 10.77 17.15 16.26
C MET A 1 11.45 15.92 15.71
N GLU A 2 11.02 14.76 16.13
CA GLU A 2 11.53 13.51 15.58
C GLU A 2 10.92 13.25 14.22
N THR A 3 11.74 13.01 13.19
CA THR A 3 11.33 12.88 11.80
C THR A 3 11.31 11.44 11.30
N TYR A 4 11.86 10.52 12.10
CA TYR A 4 11.92 9.08 11.83
C TYR A 4 12.53 8.73 10.46
N GLY A 5 13.41 9.61 9.94
CA GLY A 5 14.13 9.39 8.67
C GLY A 5 13.37 9.85 7.41
N ILE A 6 12.22 10.53 7.51
CA ILE A 6 11.52 11.04 6.31
C ILE A 6 12.23 12.23 5.65
N GLU A 7 13.18 12.85 6.31
CA GLU A 7 14.07 13.87 5.73
C GLU A 7 14.90 13.30 4.57
N THR A 8 15.23 12.00 4.60
CA THR A 8 15.91 11.33 3.48
C THR A 8 15.04 11.22 2.23
N LEU A 9 13.70 11.32 2.41
CA LEU A 9 12.73 11.41 1.33
C LEU A 9 12.53 12.85 0.83
N GLY A 10 13.25 13.83 1.41
CA GLY A 10 13.08 15.24 1.10
C GLY A 10 11.95 15.95 1.87
N ILE A 11 11.24 15.27 2.77
CA ILE A 11 10.21 15.88 3.64
C ILE A 11 10.91 16.43 4.88
N VAL A 12 11.42 17.66 4.79
CA VAL A 12 12.31 18.25 5.80
C VAL A 12 11.61 19.19 6.78
N ASN A 13 10.45 19.72 6.44
CA ASN A 13 9.71 20.71 7.25
C ASN A 13 8.25 20.29 7.50
N PRO A 14 7.95 19.07 7.99
CA PRO A 14 6.58 18.73 8.38
C PRO A 14 6.18 19.54 9.63
N THR A 15 4.89 19.84 9.80
CA THR A 15 4.39 20.47 11.03
C THR A 15 4.30 19.49 12.18
N ALA A 16 4.06 18.21 11.89
CA ALA A 16 4.13 17.10 12.83
C ALA A 16 4.37 15.78 12.07
N VAL A 17 5.04 14.84 12.73
CA VAL A 17 5.23 13.48 12.26
C VAL A 17 4.68 12.51 13.30
N TYR A 18 3.72 11.71 12.92
CA TYR A 18 3.09 10.71 13.77
C TYR A 18 3.45 9.31 13.28
N ARG A 19 4.14 8.52 14.09
CA ARG A 19 4.60 7.18 13.70
C ARG A 19 3.85 6.09 14.43
N ASN A 20 3.30 5.13 13.69
CA ASN A 20 2.65 3.91 14.20
C ASN A 20 1.61 4.16 15.31
N LEU A 21 0.83 5.24 15.17
CA LEU A 21 -0.24 5.57 16.11
C LEU A 21 -1.25 4.40 16.24
N THR A 22 -1.87 4.31 17.40
CA THR A 22 -2.95 3.35 17.66
C THR A 22 -4.21 3.67 16.84
N PRO A 23 -5.10 2.70 16.61
CA PRO A 23 -6.38 2.95 15.92
C PRO A 23 -7.20 4.06 16.56
N ALA A 24 -7.22 4.16 17.90
CA ALA A 24 -7.93 5.22 18.61
C ALA A 24 -7.35 6.60 18.31
N GLN A 25 -6.02 6.76 18.36
CA GLN A 25 -5.34 8.01 18.04
C GLN A 25 -5.56 8.41 16.58
N LEU A 26 -5.44 7.47 15.63
CA LEU A 26 -5.69 7.73 14.21
C LEU A 26 -7.14 8.13 13.95
N THR A 27 -8.10 7.50 14.64
CA THR A 27 -9.52 7.89 14.55
C THR A 27 -9.72 9.30 15.10
N GLU A 28 -9.12 9.65 16.24
CA GLU A 28 -9.18 11.01 16.81
C GLU A 28 -8.61 12.04 15.83
N HIS A 29 -7.42 11.79 15.27
CA HIS A 29 -6.84 12.68 14.27
C HIS A 29 -7.74 12.83 13.03
N ALA A 30 -8.29 11.75 12.51
CA ALA A 30 -9.20 11.80 11.36
C ALA A 30 -10.44 12.65 11.64
N LEU A 31 -11.04 12.51 12.83
CA LEU A 31 -12.20 13.31 13.23
C LEU A 31 -11.86 14.79 13.41
N ARG A 32 -10.76 15.11 14.11
CA ARG A 32 -10.31 16.49 14.33
C ARG A 32 -9.94 17.21 13.03
N ARG A 33 -9.46 16.48 12.04
CA ARG A 33 -9.08 16.99 10.72
C ARG A 33 -10.25 17.01 9.73
N GLY A 34 -11.44 16.55 10.13
CA GLY A 34 -12.62 16.50 9.27
C GLY A 34 -12.52 15.47 8.14
N GLU A 35 -11.67 14.45 8.27
CA GLU A 35 -11.52 13.39 7.28
C GLU A 35 -12.72 12.42 7.27
N GLY A 36 -13.50 12.38 8.35
CA GLY A 36 -14.64 11.50 8.48
C GLY A 36 -15.52 11.82 9.68
N THR A 37 -16.52 10.97 9.92
CA THR A 37 -17.45 11.02 11.05
C THR A 37 -17.59 9.64 11.67
N LEU A 38 -18.16 9.54 12.88
CA LEU A 38 -18.49 8.24 13.47
C LEU A 38 -19.89 7.81 13.07
N SER A 39 -20.04 6.52 12.75
CA SER A 39 -21.34 5.88 12.66
C SER A 39 -21.97 5.75 14.05
N ASN A 40 -23.26 5.40 14.10
CA ASN A 40 -23.95 5.10 15.36
C ASN A 40 -23.40 3.88 16.14
N LYS A 41 -22.50 3.10 15.50
CA LYS A 41 -21.81 1.96 16.11
C LYS A 41 -20.32 2.25 16.38
N GLY A 42 -19.89 3.51 16.24
CA GLY A 42 -18.52 3.94 16.52
C GLY A 42 -17.49 3.65 15.41
N ALA A 43 -17.90 3.14 14.26
CA ALA A 43 -17.00 2.97 13.13
C ALA A 43 -16.70 4.32 12.44
N LEU A 44 -15.44 4.56 12.08
CA LEU A 44 -15.05 5.73 11.29
C LEU A 44 -15.59 5.60 9.87
N VAL A 45 -16.39 6.59 9.45
CA VAL A 45 -16.93 6.71 8.09
C VAL A 45 -16.19 7.83 7.38
N VAL A 46 -15.49 7.50 6.31
CA VAL A 46 -14.70 8.45 5.50
C VAL A 46 -15.30 8.61 4.11
N LYS A 47 -15.10 9.80 3.53
CA LYS A 47 -15.44 10.06 2.14
C LYS A 47 -14.21 9.90 1.28
N THR A 48 -14.33 9.15 0.19
CA THR A 48 -13.24 8.91 -0.76
C THR A 48 -13.26 9.87 -1.96
N GLY A 49 -14.18 10.83 -1.95
CA GLY A 49 -14.32 11.84 -3.00
C GLY A 49 -14.75 11.24 -4.35
N LYS A 50 -14.13 11.70 -5.42
CA LYS A 50 -14.40 11.28 -6.80
C LYS A 50 -14.06 9.79 -7.03
N TYR A 51 -13.01 9.30 -6.38
CA TYR A 51 -12.51 7.95 -6.57
C TYR A 51 -13.06 7.02 -5.48
N THR A 52 -14.11 6.29 -5.80
CA THR A 52 -14.76 5.34 -4.87
C THR A 52 -14.21 3.93 -4.96
N GLY A 53 -13.20 3.71 -5.80
CA GLY A 53 -12.52 2.46 -6.04
C GLY A 53 -11.15 2.70 -6.67
N ARG A 54 -10.50 1.62 -7.10
CA ARG A 54 -9.19 1.67 -7.75
C ARG A 54 -9.25 2.41 -9.09
N SER A 55 -8.22 3.21 -9.35
CA SER A 55 -8.05 3.96 -10.59
C SER A 55 -7.01 3.27 -11.49
N ALA A 56 -7.38 2.13 -12.07
CA ALA A 56 -6.46 1.29 -12.84
C ALA A 56 -5.82 2.01 -14.04
N ASN A 57 -6.50 3.03 -14.59
CA ASN A 57 -5.98 3.81 -15.71
C ASN A 57 -4.91 4.82 -15.30
N ASP A 58 -4.78 5.11 -14.01
CA ASP A 58 -3.85 6.08 -13.45
C ASP A 58 -2.60 5.43 -12.84
N LYS A 59 -2.41 4.11 -13.05
CA LYS A 59 -1.24 3.37 -12.60
C LYS A 59 -0.17 3.37 -13.68
N PHE A 60 1.06 3.71 -13.26
CA PHE A 60 2.25 3.74 -14.10
C PHE A 60 3.43 3.10 -13.37
N ILE A 61 4.33 2.48 -14.14
CA ILE A 61 5.58 1.90 -13.65
C ILE A 61 6.72 2.61 -14.36
N VAL A 62 7.75 2.97 -13.62
CA VAL A 62 8.97 3.56 -14.21
C VAL A 62 9.61 2.53 -15.12
N ASP A 63 9.78 2.92 -16.39
CA ASP A 63 10.44 2.10 -17.40
C ASP A 63 11.94 2.38 -17.35
N SER A 64 12.66 1.57 -16.57
CA SER A 64 14.11 1.64 -16.41
C SER A 64 14.77 0.37 -16.93
N GLN A 65 16.06 0.43 -17.20
CA GLN A 65 16.81 -0.69 -17.79
C GLN A 65 16.73 -1.97 -16.95
N GLY A 66 16.76 -1.86 -15.62
CA GLY A 66 16.71 -3.01 -14.71
C GLY A 66 15.31 -3.58 -14.50
N VAL A 67 14.27 -2.92 -15.02
CA VAL A 67 12.85 -3.29 -14.82
C VAL A 67 12.16 -3.65 -16.13
N HIS A 68 12.63 -3.10 -17.26
CA HIS A 68 11.94 -3.18 -18.55
C HIS A 68 11.52 -4.60 -18.95
N ASP A 69 12.45 -5.54 -18.87
CA ASP A 69 12.23 -6.93 -19.33
C ASP A 69 11.38 -7.77 -18.36
N ASP A 70 11.20 -7.29 -17.12
CA ASP A 70 10.42 -7.96 -16.09
C ASP A 70 8.92 -7.62 -16.15
N ILE A 71 8.54 -6.61 -16.93
CA ILE A 71 7.17 -6.08 -16.96
C ILE A 71 6.46 -6.44 -18.25
N ALA A 72 5.28 -7.04 -18.12
CA ALA A 72 4.36 -7.21 -19.25
C ALA A 72 3.69 -5.86 -19.57
N TRP A 73 4.37 -5.05 -20.39
CA TRP A 73 3.89 -3.73 -20.79
C TRP A 73 2.61 -3.79 -21.61
N GLY A 74 1.69 -2.83 -21.41
CA GLY A 74 0.45 -2.75 -22.15
C GLY A 74 -0.61 -1.87 -21.47
N LYS A 75 -1.88 -2.23 -21.66
CA LYS A 75 -3.00 -1.44 -21.13
C LYS A 75 -3.05 -1.37 -19.60
N VAL A 76 -2.52 -2.39 -18.92
CA VAL A 76 -2.53 -2.50 -17.45
C VAL A 76 -1.26 -1.90 -16.86
N ASN A 77 -0.10 -2.31 -17.35
CA ASN A 77 1.19 -1.79 -16.91
C ASN A 77 1.66 -0.74 -17.92
N LYS A 78 1.46 0.52 -17.59
CA LYS A 78 1.82 1.65 -18.46
C LYS A 78 3.19 2.19 -18.05
N PRO A 79 4.08 2.45 -19.01
CA PRO A 79 5.38 3.03 -18.69
C PRO A 79 5.26 4.53 -18.36
N ILE A 80 6.14 4.97 -17.47
CA ILE A 80 6.46 6.39 -17.25
C ILE A 80 7.98 6.53 -17.24
N SER A 81 8.51 7.64 -17.80
CA SER A 81 9.96 7.87 -17.76
C SER A 81 10.42 8.23 -16.34
N GLN A 82 11.68 7.92 -16.03
CA GLN A 82 12.32 8.28 -14.77
C GLN A 82 12.25 9.80 -14.52
N GLU A 83 12.51 10.60 -15.52
CA GLU A 83 12.44 12.07 -15.44
C GLU A 83 11.06 12.57 -14.99
N ARG A 84 9.98 11.99 -15.55
CA ARG A 84 8.61 12.36 -15.15
C ARG A 84 8.28 11.90 -13.74
N PHE A 85 8.72 10.70 -13.37
CA PHE A 85 8.57 10.22 -12.00
C PHE A 85 9.26 11.15 -11.03
N ASP A 86 10.52 11.50 -11.28
CA ASP A 86 11.31 12.36 -10.40
C ASP A 86 10.68 13.76 -10.28
N ALA A 87 10.24 14.35 -11.38
CA ALA A 87 9.54 15.61 -11.36
C ALA A 87 8.23 15.59 -10.55
N LEU A 88 7.47 14.49 -10.59
CA LEU A 88 6.27 14.31 -9.78
C LEU A 88 6.62 14.05 -8.31
N TYR A 89 7.66 13.28 -8.04
CA TYR A 89 8.18 13.03 -6.71
C TYR A 89 8.53 14.34 -6.01
N GLU A 90 9.33 15.20 -6.63
CA GLU A 90 9.70 16.51 -6.09
C GLU A 90 8.48 17.38 -5.77
N LYS A 91 7.48 17.39 -6.64
CA LYS A 91 6.23 18.14 -6.41
C LYS A 91 5.43 17.59 -5.24
N VAL A 92 5.33 16.27 -5.10
CA VAL A 92 4.62 15.63 -3.98
C VAL A 92 5.35 15.88 -2.68
N VAL A 93 6.67 15.78 -2.66
CA VAL A 93 7.50 16.09 -1.49
C VAL A 93 7.38 17.57 -1.11
N ALA A 94 7.43 18.48 -2.09
CA ALA A 94 7.21 19.91 -1.86
C ALA A 94 5.80 20.21 -1.31
N TYR A 95 4.78 19.49 -1.81
CA TYR A 95 3.41 19.60 -1.31
C TYR A 95 3.27 19.17 0.16
N LEU A 96 4.03 18.17 0.59
CA LEU A 96 3.99 17.64 1.96
C LEU A 96 4.75 18.50 2.97
N GLN A 97 5.56 19.49 2.53
CA GLN A 97 6.15 20.47 3.46
C GLN A 97 5.06 21.25 4.19
N ASN A 98 5.33 21.61 5.45
CA ASN A 98 4.41 22.32 6.33
C ASN A 98 3.03 21.63 6.54
N ARG A 99 3.00 20.30 6.42
CA ARG A 99 1.83 19.46 6.70
C ARG A 99 2.13 18.46 7.81
N GLU A 100 1.08 18.00 8.48
CA GLU A 100 1.17 16.81 9.32
C GLU A 100 1.28 15.57 8.42
N VAL A 101 2.13 14.63 8.78
CA VAL A 101 2.27 13.35 8.10
C VAL A 101 2.14 12.19 9.09
N PHE A 102 1.53 11.11 8.63
CA PHE A 102 1.32 9.89 9.40
C PHE A 102 2.14 8.77 8.80
N LEU A 103 3.04 8.19 9.61
CA LEU A 103 3.88 7.08 9.19
C LEU A 103 3.31 5.77 9.73
N PHE A 104 3.22 4.80 8.86
CA PHE A 104 3.09 3.41 9.24
C PHE A 104 4.31 2.66 8.77
N ASP A 105 5.08 2.14 9.71
CA ASP A 105 6.16 1.18 9.47
C ASP A 105 5.63 -0.20 9.81
N GLY A 106 5.72 -1.14 8.88
CA GLY A 106 5.16 -2.48 9.05
C GLY A 106 5.62 -3.46 7.99
N PHE A 107 5.00 -4.63 7.94
CA PHE A 107 5.45 -5.74 7.12
C PHE A 107 4.31 -6.32 6.28
N ALA A 108 4.65 -6.76 5.06
CA ALA A 108 3.81 -7.61 4.22
C ALA A 108 4.44 -9.00 4.08
N GLY A 109 3.61 -10.03 4.10
CA GLY A 109 4.04 -11.43 4.05
C GLY A 109 4.18 -12.06 5.43
N ALA A 110 3.39 -13.12 5.69
CA ALA A 110 3.39 -13.82 6.97
C ALA A 110 4.57 -14.81 7.11
N ASP A 111 5.13 -15.28 5.99
CA ASP A 111 6.31 -16.14 6.01
C ASP A 111 7.58 -15.29 6.24
N PRO A 112 8.35 -15.53 7.33
CA PRO A 112 9.53 -14.72 7.66
C PRO A 112 10.59 -14.68 6.56
N LYS A 113 10.71 -15.74 5.74
CA LYS A 113 11.67 -15.83 4.64
C LYS A 113 11.37 -14.83 3.52
N TYR A 114 10.10 -14.50 3.33
CA TYR A 114 9.61 -13.67 2.24
C TYR A 114 8.98 -12.36 2.70
N THR A 115 8.97 -12.09 4.00
CA THR A 115 8.49 -10.83 4.58
C THR A 115 9.27 -9.64 4.02
N LYS A 116 8.55 -8.57 3.68
CA LYS A 116 9.12 -7.27 3.27
C LYS A 116 8.65 -6.16 4.20
N SER A 117 9.56 -5.24 4.48
CA SER A 117 9.29 -4.06 5.30
C SER A 117 8.82 -2.91 4.43
N PHE A 118 7.74 -2.25 4.87
CA PHE A 118 7.13 -1.12 4.17
C PHE A 118 7.03 0.08 5.10
N ARG A 119 7.47 1.24 4.61
CA ARG A 119 7.14 2.55 5.18
C ARG A 119 6.04 3.18 4.35
N ILE A 120 4.93 3.51 4.98
CA ILE A 120 3.82 4.21 4.34
C ILE A 120 3.73 5.62 4.94
N VAL A 121 3.95 6.63 4.12
CA VAL A 121 3.83 8.05 4.48
C VAL A 121 2.47 8.53 3.99
N ASN A 122 1.57 8.88 4.90
CA ASN A 122 0.22 9.32 4.57
C ASN A 122 0.01 10.79 4.92
N GLU A 123 -0.65 11.53 4.03
CA GLU A 123 -1.24 12.83 4.34
C GLU A 123 -2.44 12.70 5.28
N LEU A 124 -3.23 11.63 5.15
CA LEU A 124 -4.46 11.41 5.90
C LEU A 124 -4.30 10.34 6.99
N ALA A 125 -4.77 10.67 8.21
CA ALA A 125 -4.83 9.74 9.32
C ALA A 125 -5.75 8.54 9.03
N SER A 126 -6.85 8.75 8.32
CA SER A 126 -7.80 7.72 7.92
C SER A 126 -7.19 6.67 6.97
N GLN A 127 -6.32 7.09 6.04
CA GLN A 127 -5.59 6.16 5.19
C GLN A 127 -4.52 5.38 5.97
N ASN A 128 -3.86 6.03 6.93
CA ASN A 128 -2.91 5.36 7.80
C ASN A 128 -3.60 4.33 8.70
N LEU A 129 -4.81 4.64 9.24
CA LEU A 129 -5.63 3.69 9.98
C LEU A 129 -5.98 2.46 9.13
N PHE A 130 -6.38 2.68 7.87
CA PHE A 130 -6.71 1.60 6.96
C PHE A 130 -5.52 0.64 6.77
N ILE A 131 -4.35 1.17 6.41
CA ILE A 131 -3.18 0.32 6.13
C ILE A 131 -2.62 -0.35 7.40
N ARG A 132 -2.69 0.33 8.55
CA ARG A 132 -2.32 -0.23 9.84
C ARG A 132 -3.17 -1.44 10.25
N ASN A 133 -4.44 -1.44 9.86
CA ASN A 133 -5.33 -2.57 10.14
C ASN A 133 -5.11 -3.76 9.20
N LEU A 134 -4.50 -3.53 8.05
CA LEU A 134 -4.21 -4.55 7.06
C LEU A 134 -2.83 -5.19 7.28
N LEU A 135 -1.78 -4.39 7.29
CA LEU A 135 -0.42 -4.91 7.32
C LEU A 135 0.03 -5.33 8.73
N ARG A 136 0.97 -6.26 8.78
CA ARG A 136 1.56 -6.73 10.03
C ARG A 136 2.34 -5.62 10.72
N ARG A 137 2.10 -5.49 12.01
CA ARG A 137 2.70 -4.44 12.84
C ARG A 137 4.03 -4.91 13.45
N PRO A 138 5.06 -4.06 13.51
CA PRO A 138 6.28 -4.36 14.24
C PRO A 138 6.03 -4.39 15.76
N ASN A 139 6.85 -5.14 16.47
CA ASN A 139 7.01 -4.97 17.90
C ASN A 139 7.92 -3.76 18.21
N ALA A 140 8.15 -3.44 19.48
CA ALA A 140 8.95 -2.27 19.88
C ALA A 140 10.41 -2.35 19.37
N GLU A 141 11.05 -3.50 19.51
CA GLU A 141 12.43 -3.73 19.07
C GLU A 141 12.57 -3.61 17.54
N GLN A 142 11.65 -4.20 16.79
CA GLN A 142 11.61 -4.09 15.33
C GLN A 142 11.37 -2.64 14.87
N LEU A 143 10.62 -1.86 15.67
CA LEU A 143 10.34 -0.47 15.33
C LEU A 143 11.56 0.45 15.59
N GLU A 144 12.37 0.16 16.59
CA GLU A 144 13.61 0.90 16.89
C GLU A 144 14.65 0.75 15.77
N SER A 145 14.81 -0.46 15.23
CA SER A 145 15.75 -0.78 14.15
C SER A 145 15.13 -0.80 12.75
N PHE A 146 13.94 -0.21 12.58
CA PHE A 146 13.18 -0.34 11.34
C PHE A 146 13.87 0.35 10.16
N ALA A 147 14.15 -0.44 9.12
CA ALA A 147 14.60 0.03 7.82
C ALA A 147 13.63 -0.50 6.76
N PRO A 148 12.98 0.35 5.96
CA PRO A 148 12.03 -0.09 4.94
C PRO A 148 12.74 -0.66 3.71
N ASP A 149 12.27 -1.81 3.21
CA ASP A 149 12.60 -2.29 1.87
C ASP A 149 11.96 -1.41 0.79
N TYR A 150 10.74 -0.92 1.05
CA TYR A 150 9.97 -0.06 0.15
C TYR A 150 9.28 1.08 0.91
N THR A 151 9.19 2.24 0.25
CA THR A 151 8.44 3.39 0.76
C THR A 151 7.29 3.73 -0.17
N ILE A 152 6.09 3.96 0.39
CA ILE A 152 4.91 4.43 -0.34
C ILE A 152 4.50 5.79 0.23
N ILE A 153 4.42 6.82 -0.63
CA ILE A 153 3.98 8.16 -0.24
C ILE A 153 2.58 8.38 -0.79
N ALA A 154 1.60 8.54 0.10
CA ALA A 154 0.20 8.79 -0.25
C ALA A 154 -0.19 10.24 0.10
N ALA A 155 -0.34 11.06 -0.92
CA ALA A 155 -0.69 12.48 -0.85
C ALA A 155 -1.98 12.76 -1.66
N PRO A 156 -3.15 12.35 -1.17
CA PRO A 156 -4.43 12.46 -1.89
C PRO A 156 -4.84 13.88 -2.23
N GLY A 157 -4.39 14.88 -1.48
CA GLY A 157 -4.67 16.28 -1.74
C GLY A 157 -3.81 16.89 -2.87
N PHE A 158 -2.67 16.27 -3.21
CA PHE A 158 -1.91 16.67 -4.39
C PHE A 158 -2.60 16.14 -5.65
N LYS A 159 -2.90 17.04 -6.59
CA LYS A 159 -3.56 16.69 -7.85
C LYS A 159 -2.63 16.94 -9.02
N CYS A 160 -2.46 15.92 -9.85
CA CYS A 160 -1.72 16.02 -11.10
C CYS A 160 -2.45 16.92 -12.11
N VAL A 161 -1.67 17.56 -12.98
CA VAL A 161 -2.16 18.24 -14.17
C VAL A 161 -1.75 17.40 -15.39
N PRO A 162 -2.67 16.62 -16.00
CA PRO A 162 -2.33 15.60 -16.99
C PRO A 162 -1.41 16.07 -18.12
N GLN A 163 -1.69 17.26 -18.68
CA GLN A 163 -0.92 17.83 -19.81
C GLN A 163 0.52 18.16 -19.42
N ARG A 164 0.75 18.57 -18.16
CA ARG A 164 2.08 18.93 -17.65
C ARG A 164 2.82 17.72 -17.10
N ASP A 165 2.10 16.87 -16.35
CA ASP A 165 2.68 15.81 -15.54
C ASP A 165 2.73 14.46 -16.28
N GLY A 166 2.07 14.37 -17.45
CA GLY A 166 2.04 13.15 -18.28
C GLY A 166 1.19 12.02 -17.68
N THR A 167 0.25 12.35 -16.79
CA THR A 167 -0.67 11.41 -16.17
C THR A 167 -1.97 11.28 -16.97
N HIS A 168 -2.78 10.25 -16.69
CA HIS A 168 -4.06 10.07 -17.35
C HIS A 168 -5.14 11.01 -16.78
N SER A 169 -5.12 11.24 -15.48
CA SER A 169 -6.06 12.11 -14.78
C SER A 169 -5.34 12.94 -13.68
N GLU A 170 -6.12 13.58 -12.81
CA GLU A 170 -5.60 14.27 -11.63
C GLU A 170 -5.04 13.31 -10.56
N ALA A 171 -5.36 12.03 -10.65
CA ALA A 171 -4.78 10.98 -9.81
C ALA A 171 -3.60 10.30 -10.52
N ALA A 172 -2.66 9.77 -9.76
CA ALA A 172 -1.59 8.92 -10.27
C ALA A 172 -1.12 7.94 -9.19
N ILE A 173 -0.85 6.71 -9.62
CA ILE A 173 -0.19 5.67 -8.83
C ILE A 173 1.08 5.30 -9.59
N LEU A 174 2.23 5.73 -9.07
CA LEU A 174 3.53 5.63 -9.73
C LEU A 174 4.42 4.69 -8.93
N LEU A 175 5.01 3.69 -9.60
CA LEU A 175 5.90 2.73 -8.96
C LEU A 175 7.29 2.81 -9.61
N ASP A 176 8.30 3.06 -8.78
CA ASP A 176 9.72 2.94 -9.15
C ASP A 176 10.32 1.76 -8.38
N TYR A 177 10.50 0.64 -9.09
CA TYR A 177 11.02 -0.58 -8.48
C TYR A 177 12.53 -0.52 -8.20
N GLU A 178 13.30 0.28 -8.95
CA GLU A 178 14.73 0.45 -8.70
C GLU A 178 15.01 1.36 -7.51
N LYS A 179 14.24 2.44 -7.36
CA LYS A 179 14.35 3.34 -6.20
C LYS A 179 13.61 2.82 -4.98
N HIS A 180 12.84 1.74 -5.09
CA HIS A 180 12.00 1.18 -4.03
C HIS A 180 10.99 2.19 -3.46
N ILE A 181 10.43 3.03 -4.34
CA ILE A 181 9.50 4.09 -3.98
C ILE A 181 8.24 4.00 -4.84
N ALA A 182 7.09 4.20 -4.20
CA ALA A 182 5.83 4.44 -4.90
C ALA A 182 5.18 5.74 -4.43
N ILE A 183 4.46 6.41 -5.34
CA ILE A 183 3.71 7.63 -5.06
C ILE A 183 2.24 7.37 -5.41
N ILE A 184 1.34 7.76 -4.52
CA ILE A 184 -0.10 7.75 -4.74
C ILE A 184 -0.62 9.17 -4.50
N CYS A 185 -1.17 9.81 -5.51
CA CYS A 185 -1.69 11.16 -5.38
C CYS A 185 -3.07 11.31 -6.06
N GLY A 186 -3.81 12.35 -5.69
CA GLY A 186 -5.10 12.73 -6.27
C GLY A 186 -6.27 11.79 -5.93
N THR A 187 -6.08 10.72 -5.17
CA THR A 187 -7.12 9.78 -4.75
C THR A 187 -7.14 9.58 -3.24
N GLN A 188 -8.32 9.64 -2.64
CA GLN A 188 -8.53 9.36 -1.21
C GLN A 188 -8.86 7.88 -0.97
N TYR A 189 -9.00 7.06 -2.01
CA TYR A 189 -9.31 5.65 -1.88
C TYR A 189 -8.12 4.87 -1.32
N ALA A 190 -8.16 4.51 -0.05
CA ALA A 190 -7.06 3.86 0.66
C ALA A 190 -6.66 2.49 0.09
N GLY A 191 -7.57 1.81 -0.61
CA GLY A 191 -7.29 0.54 -1.29
C GLY A 191 -6.20 0.62 -2.37
N GLU A 192 -5.84 1.82 -2.86
CA GLU A 192 -4.67 1.98 -3.74
C GLU A 192 -3.36 1.67 -3.02
N ILE A 193 -3.24 2.00 -1.73
CA ILE A 193 -2.04 1.70 -0.92
C ILE A 193 -1.89 0.17 -0.80
N LYS A 194 -2.97 -0.53 -0.43
CA LYS A 194 -3.01 -1.99 -0.38
C LYS A 194 -2.56 -2.60 -1.70
N LYS A 195 -3.16 -2.18 -2.81
CA LYS A 195 -2.85 -2.74 -4.13
C LYS A 195 -1.47 -2.32 -4.68
N THR A 196 -0.90 -1.24 -4.17
CA THR A 196 0.50 -0.88 -4.45
C THR A 196 1.45 -1.84 -3.74
N VAL A 197 1.20 -2.17 -2.46
CA VAL A 197 1.94 -3.23 -1.74
C VAL A 197 1.84 -4.55 -2.50
N PHE A 198 0.64 -4.97 -2.90
CA PHE A 198 0.44 -6.18 -3.69
C PHE A 198 1.21 -6.14 -5.04
N SER A 199 1.23 -5.01 -5.73
CA SER A 199 1.99 -4.86 -6.99
C SER A 199 3.49 -5.02 -6.75
N ILE A 200 4.02 -4.49 -5.65
CA ILE A 200 5.42 -4.64 -5.27
C ILE A 200 5.72 -6.11 -4.96
N MET A 201 4.88 -6.78 -4.15
CA MET A 201 5.05 -8.20 -3.85
C MET A 201 4.98 -9.06 -5.12
N ASN A 202 4.09 -8.74 -6.08
CA ASN A 202 4.03 -9.42 -7.38
C ASN A 202 5.28 -9.24 -8.25
N TYR A 203 6.02 -8.15 -8.06
CA TYR A 203 7.27 -7.92 -8.78
C TYR A 203 8.45 -8.66 -8.16
N ILE A 204 8.52 -8.68 -6.81
CA ILE A 204 9.71 -9.20 -6.11
C ILE A 204 9.66 -10.69 -5.84
N LEU A 205 8.48 -11.26 -5.50
CA LEU A 205 8.35 -12.65 -5.08
C LEU A 205 8.68 -13.67 -6.18
N PRO A 206 8.29 -13.48 -7.46
CA PRO A 206 8.67 -14.40 -8.53
C PRO A 206 10.19 -14.56 -8.69
N LYS A 207 10.95 -13.49 -8.44
CA LYS A 207 12.42 -13.50 -8.45
C LYS A 207 13.02 -14.35 -7.31
N GLN A 208 12.20 -14.70 -6.32
CA GLN A 208 12.56 -15.53 -5.16
C GLN A 208 11.91 -16.94 -5.25
N GLY A 209 11.34 -17.30 -6.40
CA GLY A 209 10.68 -18.60 -6.60
C GLY A 209 9.30 -18.72 -5.94
N VAL A 210 8.67 -17.61 -5.53
CA VAL A 210 7.35 -17.61 -4.90
C VAL A 210 6.31 -17.10 -5.89
N PHE A 211 5.18 -17.80 -5.99
CA PHE A 211 4.06 -17.42 -6.84
C PHE A 211 3.08 -16.52 -6.07
N PRO A 212 3.00 -15.22 -6.39
CA PRO A 212 2.04 -14.31 -5.77
C PRO A 212 0.65 -14.50 -6.40
N MET A 213 -0.38 -14.53 -5.53
CA MET A 213 -1.74 -14.89 -5.94
C MET A 213 -2.76 -13.89 -5.40
N HIS A 214 -3.72 -13.51 -6.25
CA HIS A 214 -4.96 -12.86 -5.82
C HIS A 214 -6.01 -13.95 -5.59
N CYS A 215 -6.00 -14.53 -4.42
CA CYS A 215 -6.84 -15.67 -4.04
C CYS A 215 -7.17 -15.63 -2.54
N SER A 216 -8.20 -16.36 -2.13
CA SER A 216 -8.38 -16.74 -0.73
C SER A 216 -7.70 -18.08 -0.45
N ALA A 217 -7.32 -18.33 0.81
CA ALA A 217 -6.72 -19.60 1.20
C ALA A 217 -7.16 -20.01 2.61
N ASN A 218 -7.28 -21.32 2.82
CA ASN A 218 -7.55 -21.93 4.12
C ASN A 218 -6.81 -23.25 4.32
N ILE A 219 -6.75 -23.72 5.57
CA ILE A 219 -6.09 -24.95 5.94
C ILE A 219 -7.08 -25.90 6.61
N GLY A 220 -7.10 -27.16 6.20
CA GLY A 220 -7.93 -28.23 6.74
C GLY A 220 -7.37 -28.83 8.02
N LYS A 221 -8.11 -29.76 8.61
CA LYS A 221 -7.75 -30.45 9.86
C LYS A 221 -6.52 -31.33 9.69
N ASP A 222 -6.31 -31.85 8.49
CA ASP A 222 -5.17 -32.75 8.15
C ASP A 222 -3.93 -31.96 7.70
N GLY A 223 -3.96 -30.61 7.79
CA GLY A 223 -2.86 -29.74 7.37
C GLY A 223 -2.84 -29.42 5.88
N ASP A 224 -3.84 -29.89 5.14
CA ASP A 224 -4.01 -29.58 3.71
C ASP A 224 -4.39 -28.11 3.49
N SER A 225 -3.74 -27.46 2.54
CA SER A 225 -4.08 -26.08 2.13
C SER A 225 -4.95 -26.08 0.87
N ALA A 226 -5.98 -25.23 0.87
CA ALA A 226 -6.80 -24.99 -0.30
C ALA A 226 -6.70 -23.51 -0.69
N VAL A 227 -6.55 -23.24 -1.99
CA VAL A 227 -6.54 -21.90 -2.58
C VAL A 227 -7.73 -21.71 -3.51
N PHE A 228 -8.38 -20.53 -3.43
CA PHE A 228 -9.61 -20.24 -4.14
C PHE A 228 -9.38 -19.07 -5.10
N PHE A 229 -9.31 -19.37 -6.39
CA PHE A 229 -9.20 -18.38 -7.45
C PHE A 229 -10.57 -18.01 -8.01
N GLY A 230 -10.70 -16.79 -8.54
CA GLY A 230 -11.90 -16.32 -9.21
C GLY A 230 -11.95 -14.81 -9.30
N LEU A 231 -12.86 -14.30 -10.12
CA LEU A 231 -13.09 -12.87 -10.24
C LEU A 231 -13.73 -12.28 -8.97
N SER A 232 -13.78 -10.95 -8.88
CA SER A 232 -14.48 -10.27 -7.79
C SER A 232 -15.96 -10.68 -7.77
N GLY A 233 -16.50 -10.94 -6.58
CA GLY A 233 -17.91 -11.34 -6.40
C GLY A 233 -18.24 -12.80 -6.71
N THR A 234 -17.25 -13.66 -7.04
CA THR A 234 -17.49 -15.09 -7.34
C THR A 234 -17.62 -15.98 -6.10
N GLY A 235 -17.49 -15.41 -4.90
CA GLY A 235 -17.67 -16.16 -3.65
C GLY A 235 -16.37 -16.73 -3.04
N LYS A 236 -15.19 -16.32 -3.49
CA LYS A 236 -13.91 -16.78 -2.93
C LYS A 236 -13.85 -16.67 -1.39
N THR A 237 -14.10 -15.46 -0.88
CA THR A 237 -14.11 -15.17 0.57
C THR A 237 -15.14 -16.02 1.31
N THR A 238 -16.34 -16.19 0.72
CA THR A 238 -17.41 -16.99 1.34
C THR A 238 -17.03 -18.47 1.43
N LEU A 239 -16.44 -19.03 0.37
CA LEU A 239 -16.03 -20.44 0.34
C LEU A 239 -14.83 -20.71 1.26
N SER A 240 -13.87 -19.78 1.32
CA SER A 240 -12.68 -19.95 2.16
C SER A 240 -12.96 -19.79 3.66
N ALA A 241 -14.05 -19.12 4.03
CA ALA A 241 -14.50 -18.93 5.41
C ALA A 241 -15.32 -20.11 5.98
N ASP A 242 -15.07 -21.34 5.52
CA ASP A 242 -15.69 -22.55 6.05
C ASP A 242 -15.37 -22.71 7.54
N PRO A 243 -16.37 -22.88 8.43
CA PRO A 243 -16.15 -23.00 9.88
C PRO A 243 -15.36 -24.26 10.29
N ASN A 244 -15.25 -25.27 9.42
CA ASN A 244 -14.47 -26.48 9.65
C ASN A 244 -13.00 -26.37 9.20
N ARG A 245 -12.62 -25.25 8.56
CA ARG A 245 -11.27 -24.98 8.09
C ARG A 245 -10.76 -23.66 8.70
N LYS A 246 -9.45 -23.53 8.87
CA LYS A 246 -8.84 -22.30 9.40
C LYS A 246 -8.51 -21.38 8.24
N LEU A 247 -9.08 -20.16 8.21
CA LEU A 247 -8.76 -19.16 7.23
C LEU A 247 -7.29 -18.75 7.36
N ILE A 248 -6.56 -18.75 6.24
CA ILE A 248 -5.21 -18.17 6.12
C ILE A 248 -5.35 -16.70 5.77
N GLY A 249 -6.15 -16.40 4.74
CA GLY A 249 -6.50 -15.06 4.30
C GLY A 249 -7.52 -15.09 3.17
N ASP A 250 -8.09 -13.94 2.81
CA ASP A 250 -9.20 -13.88 1.87
C ASP A 250 -8.89 -13.16 0.53
N ASP A 251 -7.70 -12.53 0.39
CA ASP A 251 -7.42 -11.70 -0.79
C ASP A 251 -6.05 -11.94 -1.46
N GLU A 252 -4.92 -11.88 -0.73
CA GLU A 252 -3.58 -11.83 -1.33
C GLU A 252 -2.60 -12.77 -0.63
N HIS A 253 -2.01 -13.70 -1.39
CA HIS A 253 -1.13 -14.75 -0.85
C HIS A 253 0.11 -14.96 -1.71
N GLY A 254 1.18 -15.49 -1.08
CA GLY A 254 2.32 -16.10 -1.74
C GLY A 254 2.26 -17.61 -1.62
N TRP A 255 2.62 -18.31 -2.70
CA TRP A 255 2.80 -19.76 -2.72
C TRP A 255 4.27 -20.08 -2.96
N ALA A 256 4.96 -20.52 -1.91
CA ALA A 256 6.33 -21.00 -1.91
C ALA A 256 6.36 -22.53 -1.99
N ASP A 257 7.54 -23.12 -2.02
CA ASP A 257 7.71 -24.59 -2.11
C ASP A 257 7.08 -25.32 -0.92
N ASP A 258 7.13 -24.73 0.27
CA ASP A 258 6.74 -25.33 1.54
C ASP A 258 5.64 -24.56 2.30
N SER A 259 5.17 -23.44 1.76
CA SER A 259 4.16 -22.63 2.43
C SER A 259 3.20 -21.91 1.49
N VAL A 260 1.97 -21.68 1.98
CA VAL A 260 1.03 -20.66 1.44
C VAL A 260 0.82 -19.65 2.54
N PHE A 261 1.17 -18.39 2.29
CA PHE A 261 1.14 -17.33 3.31
C PHE A 261 0.41 -16.09 2.85
N ASN A 262 -0.31 -15.46 3.78
CA ASN A 262 -1.00 -14.19 3.54
C ASN A 262 0.01 -13.03 3.49
N PHE A 263 -0.30 -11.99 2.70
CA PHE A 263 0.48 -10.75 2.67
C PHE A 263 0.08 -9.76 3.78
N GLU A 264 -1.15 -9.88 4.30
CA GLU A 264 -1.78 -8.98 5.27
C GLU A 264 -1.77 -9.52 6.70
#